data_127e2567039a9b04a1c51ed8469e9cc2
#
_entry.id   127e2567039a9b04a1c51ed8469e9cc2
#
_cell.length_a   1.000
_cell.length_b   1.000
_cell.length_c   1.000
_cell.angle_alpha   90.00
_cell.angle_beta   90.00
_cell.angle_gamma   90.00
#
_symmetry.space_group_name_H-M   'P 1'
#
loop_
_entity.id
_entity.type
_entity.pdbx_description
1 polymer ?
#
loop_
_entity_poly.entity_id
_entity_poly.type
_entity_poly.pdbx_seq_one_letter_code
_entity_poly.pdbx_strand_id
1 'polypeptide(L)'
;MTTSASTSSSSDSLAALRAAMHAANVQACLVPSADPHLSEYLPDYWQLRPWLTGFSGSVGTVVVTQDFAGLWVDSRYWVQAEAELAGTDVSLMKIGIATDPAHTNWLAEQLAEGATVAVDGRALGLAAREALLALLKPRGITLKLDLDLPGQCWPERPPLPTAAVRDLPVEIAGASRQDKLARVREAMLEQGAQWHLISTLDDAAWLLNLRGSDVSFNPVFLSHVLIGLTDAQLFVLPGKVDAALSSKLAEAQVYVRPYDMVAQVLSELPEQDTLLFDPARTTCALIDRLRTRTVRNMNPSTFFKSQKTAFELNHVRRVMEQDGAALCAFFAWLEQAIACSDVTPLNELMIDERLLALRAEQPGFVSRSFGTISAFNANGAMPHYRPTQASHAQIKGDGLLLIDSGAQYLGGTTDITRVVPVGTPTEPQKDDYTSVLKAMIALSRLKFPRGIASPMLDAVARAPLWDRLAEYGHGTGHGVGYYLNVHEGPQVISYRAVPAAHTAMQPGMITSNEPGLYRPGRWGIRIENLVCNQSAGESEFGEFLEFETLTLCPIDMTCIQGSQLRDDEIAWLNAYHQEVCRRLAPRLSGEGLAWLLQRTRPFTR
;
A
#
# COMPACT_ATOMS: atom_id res chain seq x y z
N MET A 1 -18.17 23.67 9.32
CA MET A 1 -17.44 24.97 9.25
C MET A 1 -15.99 24.60 9.01
N THR A 2 -15.57 24.62 7.77
CA THR A 2 -14.18 24.39 7.37
C THR A 2 -13.43 25.70 7.57
N THR A 3 -12.63 25.78 8.62
CA THR A 3 -11.63 26.83 8.77
C THR A 3 -10.63 26.71 7.63
N SER A 4 -10.56 27.72 6.78
CA SER A 4 -9.50 27.88 5.80
C SER A 4 -8.19 28.05 6.58
N ALA A 5 -7.41 26.98 6.70
CA ALA A 5 -6.03 27.10 7.12
C ALA A 5 -5.30 27.93 6.04
N SER A 6 -4.62 29.00 6.46
CA SER A 6 -3.70 29.77 5.61
C SER A 6 -2.56 28.80 5.24
N THR A 7 -2.59 28.27 4.02
CA THR A 7 -1.49 27.48 3.50
C THR A 7 -0.27 28.39 3.34
N SER A 8 0.73 28.27 4.23
CA SER A 8 2.06 28.84 3.97
C SER A 8 2.52 28.34 2.60
N SER A 9 3.06 29.21 1.77
CA SER A 9 3.57 28.79 0.46
C SER A 9 4.76 27.84 0.67
N SER A 10 5.00 26.92 -0.25
CA SER A 10 6.18 26.03 -0.19
C SER A 10 7.50 26.84 -0.09
N SER A 11 7.54 28.04 -0.63
CA SER A 11 8.66 28.98 -0.52
C SER A 11 8.88 29.43 0.93
N ASP A 12 7.80 29.75 1.68
CA ASP A 12 7.90 30.17 3.09
C ASP A 12 8.37 29.01 3.97
N SER A 13 7.87 27.79 3.72
CA SER A 13 8.27 26.57 4.44
C SER A 13 9.75 26.26 4.22
N LEU A 14 10.25 26.38 2.97
CA LEU A 14 11.65 26.18 2.64
C LEU A 14 12.55 27.25 3.28
N ALA A 15 12.12 28.52 3.27
CA ALA A 15 12.86 29.61 3.91
C ALA A 15 13.00 29.39 5.42
N ALA A 16 11.91 28.98 6.09
CA ALA A 16 11.93 28.65 7.52
C ALA A 16 12.87 27.47 7.82
N LEU A 17 12.83 26.41 7.01
CA LEU A 17 13.73 25.26 7.18
C LEU A 17 15.20 25.65 6.98
N ARG A 18 15.55 26.44 5.95
CA ARG A 18 16.91 26.94 5.71
C ARG A 18 17.43 27.79 6.87
N ALA A 19 16.59 28.63 7.46
CA ALA A 19 16.93 29.41 8.65
C ALA A 19 17.25 28.50 9.86
N ALA A 20 16.42 27.45 10.09
CA ALA A 20 16.67 26.48 11.15
C ALA A 20 17.92 25.64 10.91
N MET A 21 18.20 25.22 9.67
CA MET A 21 19.43 24.54 9.27
C MET A 21 20.66 25.41 9.55
N HIS A 22 20.61 26.68 9.21
CA HIS A 22 21.71 27.63 9.49
C HIS A 22 21.95 27.76 11.01
N ALA A 23 20.90 27.95 11.80
CA ALA A 23 20.99 28.03 13.27
C ALA A 23 21.56 26.75 13.93
N ALA A 24 21.26 25.59 13.36
CA ALA A 24 21.75 24.28 13.82
C ALA A 24 23.13 23.88 13.25
N ASN A 25 23.74 24.73 12.42
CA ASN A 25 24.97 24.44 11.66
C ASN A 25 24.86 23.12 10.85
N VAL A 26 23.80 22.99 10.05
CA VAL A 26 23.48 21.84 9.19
C VAL A 26 23.50 22.29 7.74
N GLN A 27 24.23 21.58 6.89
CA GLN A 27 24.38 21.92 5.47
C GLN A 27 23.32 21.30 4.59
N ALA A 28 22.75 20.16 5.00
CA ALA A 28 21.62 19.54 4.31
C ALA A 28 20.61 18.94 5.28
N CYS A 29 19.33 18.98 4.92
CA CYS A 29 18.26 18.29 5.63
C CYS A 29 17.59 17.28 4.69
N LEU A 30 17.49 16.02 5.15
CA LEU A 30 16.81 14.93 4.46
C LEU A 30 15.43 14.71 5.09
N VAL A 31 14.38 14.73 4.27
CA VAL A 31 12.99 14.55 4.71
C VAL A 31 12.38 13.37 3.94
N PRO A 32 12.41 12.15 4.51
CA PRO A 32 11.77 10.99 3.91
C PRO A 32 10.24 11.04 4.06
N SER A 33 9.52 10.33 3.21
CA SER A 33 8.10 10.01 3.43
C SER A 33 8.00 8.87 4.43
N ALA A 34 8.09 9.16 5.72
CA ALA A 34 8.09 8.16 6.77
C ALA A 34 7.59 8.74 8.11
N ASP A 35 7.17 7.82 8.99
CA ASP A 35 6.84 8.03 10.38
C ASP A 35 7.67 7.07 11.28
N PRO A 36 7.50 7.04 12.61
CA PRO A 36 8.19 6.12 13.50
C PRO A 36 7.92 4.63 13.23
N HIS A 37 6.94 4.31 12.41
CA HIS A 37 6.52 2.96 12.05
C HIS A 37 6.90 2.57 10.63
N LEU A 38 7.52 3.49 9.88
CA LEU A 38 7.84 3.36 8.45
C LEU A 38 6.59 2.98 7.63
N SER A 39 5.46 3.62 7.97
CA SER A 39 4.16 3.41 7.33
C SER A 39 4.16 3.94 5.90
N GLU A 40 3.38 3.32 5.01
CA GLU A 40 3.17 3.81 3.65
C GLU A 40 2.24 5.02 3.64
N TYR A 41 1.11 4.94 4.34
CA TYR A 41 0.20 6.06 4.58
C TYR A 41 0.49 6.67 5.93
N LEU A 42 0.75 7.96 5.95
CA LEU A 42 1.19 8.68 7.14
C LEU A 42 0.03 9.43 7.80
N PRO A 43 -0.05 9.45 9.15
CA PRO A 43 -0.87 10.43 9.84
C PRO A 43 -0.50 11.87 9.46
N ASP A 44 -1.45 12.80 9.54
CA ASP A 44 -1.26 14.21 9.15
C ASP A 44 -0.07 14.86 9.86
N TYR A 45 0.20 14.48 11.10
CA TYR A 45 1.37 14.94 11.87
C TYR A 45 2.71 14.68 11.14
N TRP A 46 2.81 13.59 10.36
CA TRP A 46 4.02 13.16 9.66
C TRP A 46 4.05 13.55 8.17
N GLN A 47 3.08 14.34 7.69
CA GLN A 47 3.00 14.82 6.30
C GLN A 47 3.95 15.99 6.01
N LEU A 48 5.22 15.87 6.44
CA LEU A 48 6.24 16.92 6.31
C LEU A 48 6.59 17.24 4.85
N ARG A 49 6.68 16.22 4.00
CA ARG A 49 6.98 16.40 2.57
C ARG A 49 5.92 17.21 1.83
N PRO A 50 4.60 16.88 1.91
CA PRO A 50 3.56 17.70 1.30
C PRO A 50 3.55 19.15 1.80
N TRP A 51 3.74 19.34 3.11
CA TRP A 51 3.84 20.68 3.71
C TRP A 51 5.03 21.48 3.14
N LEU A 52 6.16 20.80 2.91
CA LEU A 52 7.39 21.46 2.47
C LEU A 52 7.41 21.74 0.96
N THR A 53 6.80 20.88 0.14
CA THR A 53 6.92 20.91 -1.32
C THR A 53 5.62 21.17 -2.06
N GLY A 54 4.46 20.99 -1.43
CA GLY A 54 3.15 20.95 -2.09
C GLY A 54 2.87 19.65 -2.85
N PHE A 55 3.83 18.73 -2.96
CA PHE A 55 3.66 17.48 -3.69
C PHE A 55 2.79 16.49 -2.90
N SER A 56 1.66 16.09 -3.49
CA SER A 56 0.61 15.28 -2.85
C SER A 56 0.76 13.76 -3.02
N GLY A 57 1.67 13.29 -3.88
CA GLY A 57 1.92 11.84 -4.08
C GLY A 57 2.33 11.15 -2.77
N SER A 58 2.13 9.84 -2.63
CA SER A 58 2.34 9.14 -1.34
C SER A 58 3.81 8.85 -1.02
N VAL A 59 4.69 8.79 -2.03
CA VAL A 59 6.12 8.45 -1.85
C VAL A 59 7.02 9.53 -2.45
N GLY A 60 8.13 9.80 -1.80
CA GLY A 60 9.18 10.70 -2.27
C GLY A 60 10.13 11.09 -1.14
N THR A 61 11.34 11.48 -1.49
CA THR A 61 12.35 11.95 -0.54
C THR A 61 12.75 13.38 -0.90
N VAL A 62 12.70 14.28 0.08
CA VAL A 62 13.13 15.67 -0.10
C VAL A 62 14.53 15.85 0.47
N VAL A 63 15.38 16.54 -0.28
CA VAL A 63 16.66 17.06 0.22
C VAL A 63 16.66 18.56 0.07
N VAL A 64 17.00 19.26 1.15
CA VAL A 64 17.14 20.71 1.18
C VAL A 64 18.56 21.09 1.59
N THR A 65 19.20 21.97 0.83
CA THR A 65 20.43 22.70 1.20
C THR A 65 20.15 24.20 1.24
N GLN A 66 21.16 25.02 1.53
CA GLN A 66 20.98 26.48 1.52
C GLN A 66 20.55 26.99 0.14
N ASP A 67 21.04 26.38 -0.94
CA ASP A 67 20.87 26.87 -2.31
C ASP A 67 19.98 25.96 -3.19
N PHE A 68 19.60 24.77 -2.69
CA PHE A 68 18.85 23.79 -3.48
C PHE A 68 17.73 23.15 -2.65
N ALA A 69 16.64 22.79 -3.32
CA ALA A 69 15.62 21.88 -2.81
C ALA A 69 15.23 20.92 -3.93
N GLY A 70 15.28 19.61 -3.67
CA GLY A 70 14.93 18.58 -4.63
C GLY A 70 13.99 17.54 -4.05
N LEU A 71 13.07 17.05 -4.88
CA LEU A 71 12.15 15.95 -4.57
C LEU A 71 12.47 14.75 -5.47
N TRP A 72 12.96 13.66 -4.88
CA TRP A 72 13.20 12.39 -5.58
C TRP A 72 11.97 11.52 -5.56
N VAL A 73 11.45 11.21 -6.76
CA VAL A 73 10.27 10.34 -6.95
C VAL A 73 10.49 9.35 -8.09
N ASP A 74 9.91 8.15 -7.95
CA ASP A 74 9.98 7.12 -8.98
C ASP A 74 8.95 7.32 -10.10
N SER A 75 9.02 6.46 -11.10
CA SER A 75 8.27 6.58 -12.37
C SER A 75 6.75 6.68 -12.20
N ARG A 76 6.18 6.22 -11.09
CA ARG A 76 4.74 6.30 -10.81
C ARG A 76 4.26 7.75 -10.63
N TYR A 77 5.17 8.65 -10.22
CA TYR A 77 4.87 10.02 -9.81
C TYR A 77 5.47 11.11 -10.71
N TRP A 78 6.27 10.77 -11.73
CA TRP A 78 6.97 11.79 -12.52
C TRP A 78 6.05 12.85 -13.12
N VAL A 79 4.93 12.42 -13.74
CA VAL A 79 3.98 13.34 -14.39
C VAL A 79 3.27 14.21 -13.36
N GLN A 80 2.84 13.61 -12.24
CA GLN A 80 2.19 14.33 -11.15
C GLN A 80 3.14 15.36 -10.52
N ALA A 81 4.36 14.94 -10.19
CA ALA A 81 5.35 15.81 -9.57
C ALA A 81 5.76 16.96 -10.50
N GLU A 82 5.89 16.71 -11.81
CA GLU A 82 6.18 17.75 -12.80
C GLU A 82 5.08 18.82 -12.83
N ALA A 83 3.82 18.43 -12.73
CA ALA A 83 2.69 19.35 -12.69
C ALA A 83 2.59 20.11 -11.35
N GLU A 84 2.71 19.41 -10.21
CA GLU A 84 2.53 20.00 -8.88
C GLU A 84 3.73 20.86 -8.43
N LEU A 85 4.94 20.59 -8.91
CA LEU A 85 6.13 21.39 -8.61
C LEU A 85 6.32 22.56 -9.59
N ALA A 86 5.52 22.67 -10.63
CA ALA A 86 5.64 23.76 -11.60
C ALA A 86 5.47 25.13 -10.93
N GLY A 87 6.49 25.99 -11.08
CA GLY A 87 6.51 27.34 -10.48
C GLY A 87 6.87 27.38 -8.99
N THR A 88 7.31 26.26 -8.39
CA THR A 88 7.88 26.20 -7.04
C THR A 88 9.41 26.24 -7.07
N ASP A 89 10.04 26.45 -5.89
CA ASP A 89 11.49 26.41 -5.72
C ASP A 89 12.04 24.96 -5.53
N VAL A 90 11.23 23.93 -5.82
CA VAL A 90 11.60 22.52 -5.65
C VAL A 90 11.85 21.86 -7.01
N SER A 91 13.03 21.33 -7.20
CA SER A 91 13.42 20.61 -8.42
C SER A 91 12.92 19.16 -8.40
N LEU A 92 12.32 18.71 -9.50
CA LEU A 92 11.97 17.31 -9.68
C LEU A 92 13.22 16.48 -10.00
N MET A 93 13.48 15.47 -9.18
CA MET A 93 14.59 14.52 -9.32
C MET A 93 14.02 13.13 -9.65
N LYS A 94 14.08 12.73 -10.92
CA LYS A 94 13.51 11.47 -11.42
C LYS A 94 14.43 10.29 -11.10
N ILE A 95 13.89 9.26 -10.42
CA ILE A 95 14.54 7.98 -10.16
C ILE A 95 13.76 6.84 -10.82
N GLY A 96 14.44 5.73 -11.12
CA GLY A 96 13.79 4.59 -11.79
C GLY A 96 12.89 3.78 -10.86
N ILE A 97 13.32 3.60 -9.62
CA ILE A 97 12.62 2.83 -8.58
C ILE A 97 12.78 3.53 -7.22
N ALA A 98 11.83 3.34 -6.32
CA ALA A 98 11.81 3.98 -5.00
C ALA A 98 13.04 3.65 -4.11
N THR A 99 13.69 2.51 -4.34
CA THR A 99 14.90 2.09 -3.60
C THR A 99 16.21 2.60 -4.19
N ASP A 100 16.16 3.42 -5.26
CA ASP A 100 17.36 4.01 -5.88
C ASP A 100 18.03 4.98 -4.89
N PRO A 101 19.34 4.81 -4.57
CA PRO A 101 20.05 5.67 -3.65
C PRO A 101 20.44 7.04 -4.24
N ALA A 102 19.85 7.48 -5.33
CA ALA A 102 20.23 8.69 -6.08
C ALA A 102 20.29 9.95 -5.19
N HIS A 103 19.37 10.13 -4.24
CA HIS A 103 19.41 11.25 -3.29
C HIS A 103 20.63 11.18 -2.36
N THR A 104 21.08 9.98 -1.96
CA THR A 104 22.26 9.79 -1.12
C THR A 104 23.54 10.01 -1.93
N ASN A 105 23.59 9.51 -3.16
CA ASN A 105 24.70 9.77 -4.08
C ASN A 105 24.83 11.27 -4.33
N TRP A 106 23.71 11.95 -4.61
CA TRP A 106 23.69 13.39 -4.80
C TRP A 106 24.24 14.14 -3.57
N LEU A 107 23.79 13.78 -2.35
CA LEU A 107 24.31 14.37 -1.12
C LEU A 107 25.84 14.18 -0.99
N ALA A 108 26.32 12.97 -1.25
CA ALA A 108 27.74 12.66 -1.19
C ALA A 108 28.58 13.43 -2.22
N GLU A 109 28.01 13.77 -3.38
CA GLU A 109 28.67 14.51 -4.45
C GLU A 109 28.65 16.03 -4.24
N GLN A 110 27.55 16.57 -3.71
CA GLN A 110 27.35 18.02 -3.60
C GLN A 110 27.92 18.61 -2.29
N LEU A 111 28.00 17.81 -1.23
CA LEU A 111 28.45 18.33 0.06
C LEU A 111 29.97 18.28 0.19
N ALA A 112 30.53 19.33 0.81
CA ALA A 112 31.94 19.38 1.15
C ALA A 112 32.29 18.41 2.30
N GLU A 113 33.55 18.04 2.40
CA GLU A 113 34.10 17.35 3.57
C GLU A 113 33.81 18.15 4.86
N GLY A 114 33.43 17.45 5.92
CA GLY A 114 33.05 18.06 7.21
C GLY A 114 31.60 18.56 7.27
N ALA A 115 30.83 18.47 6.17
CA ALA A 115 29.42 18.86 6.16
C ALA A 115 28.60 17.95 7.09
N THR A 116 27.44 18.48 7.53
CA THR A 116 26.46 17.77 8.35
C THR A 116 25.13 17.66 7.62
N VAL A 117 24.60 16.43 7.55
CA VAL A 117 23.24 16.13 7.10
C VAL A 117 22.38 15.84 8.32
N ALA A 118 21.24 16.52 8.43
CA ALA A 118 20.24 16.23 9.47
C ALA A 118 19.08 15.41 8.89
N VAL A 119 18.61 14.46 9.66
CA VAL A 119 17.35 13.73 9.42
C VAL A 119 16.76 13.33 10.77
N ASP A 120 15.44 13.37 10.90
CA ASP A 120 14.77 12.88 12.10
C ASP A 120 14.95 11.35 12.21
N GLY A 121 15.69 10.89 13.22
CA GLY A 121 15.92 9.47 13.46
C GLY A 121 14.65 8.67 13.79
N ARG A 122 13.54 9.35 14.13
CA ARG A 122 12.22 8.74 14.30
C ARG A 122 11.57 8.37 12.96
N ALA A 123 11.98 9.01 11.87
CA ALA A 123 11.47 8.77 10.51
C ALA A 123 12.53 8.13 9.59
N LEU A 124 13.68 7.71 10.11
CA LEU A 124 14.72 7.04 9.35
C LEU A 124 14.88 5.58 9.81
N GLY A 125 14.61 4.63 8.92
CA GLY A 125 14.83 3.21 9.17
C GLY A 125 16.31 2.86 9.29
N LEU A 126 16.62 1.82 10.08
CA LEU A 126 18.00 1.38 10.32
C LEU A 126 18.74 1.02 9.03
N ALA A 127 18.12 0.25 8.15
CA ALA A 127 18.72 -0.13 6.86
C ALA A 127 19.02 1.10 5.98
N ALA A 128 18.12 2.10 5.97
CA ALA A 128 18.33 3.36 5.25
C ALA A 128 19.50 4.17 5.85
N ARG A 129 19.61 4.22 7.20
CA ARG A 129 20.76 4.84 7.88
C ARG A 129 22.08 4.18 7.48
N GLU A 130 22.13 2.86 7.49
CA GLU A 130 23.34 2.11 7.14
C GLU A 130 23.75 2.39 5.69
N ALA A 131 22.79 2.44 4.76
CA ALA A 131 23.05 2.79 3.36
C ALA A 131 23.55 4.25 3.22
N LEU A 132 22.93 5.21 3.93
CA LEU A 132 23.40 6.60 3.98
C LEU A 132 24.84 6.70 4.50
N LEU A 133 25.11 6.08 5.63
CA LEU A 133 26.45 6.12 6.25
C LEU A 133 27.53 5.48 5.37
N ALA A 134 27.20 4.42 4.63
CA ALA A 134 28.14 3.78 3.71
C ALA A 134 28.65 4.74 2.62
N LEU A 135 27.84 5.71 2.20
CA LEU A 135 28.20 6.69 1.17
C LEU A 135 28.73 8.01 1.76
N LEU A 136 28.19 8.48 2.89
CA LEU A 136 28.55 9.78 3.48
C LEU A 136 29.84 9.74 4.31
N LYS A 137 30.04 8.67 5.11
CA LYS A 137 31.20 8.55 6.02
C LYS A 137 32.56 8.57 5.31
N PRO A 138 32.76 7.90 4.15
CA PRO A 138 34.02 7.97 3.41
C PRO A 138 34.34 9.37 2.87
N ARG A 139 33.34 10.25 2.79
CA ARG A 139 33.46 11.65 2.35
C ARG A 139 33.63 12.62 3.53
N GLY A 140 33.78 12.12 4.75
CA GLY A 140 33.88 12.96 5.95
C GLY A 140 32.59 13.69 6.33
N ILE A 141 31.44 13.28 5.77
CA ILE A 141 30.11 13.89 6.02
C ILE A 141 29.48 13.25 7.23
N THR A 142 29.00 14.08 8.17
CA THR A 142 28.35 13.64 9.42
C THR A 142 26.84 13.55 9.26
N LEU A 143 26.22 12.52 9.84
CA LEU A 143 24.78 12.34 9.91
C LEU A 143 24.28 12.64 11.34
N LYS A 144 23.39 13.61 11.51
CA LYS A 144 22.68 13.93 12.77
C LYS A 144 21.27 13.38 12.75
N LEU A 145 20.87 12.61 13.78
CA LEU A 145 19.59 11.91 13.87
C LEU A 145 18.65 12.46 14.95
N ASP A 146 19.09 13.44 15.70
CA ASP A 146 18.41 14.01 16.87
C ASP A 146 17.67 15.34 16.58
N LEU A 147 17.54 15.70 15.29
CA LEU A 147 16.96 16.97 14.87
C LEU A 147 15.70 16.77 14.01
N ASP A 148 14.54 17.20 14.51
CA ASP A 148 13.31 17.35 13.71
C ASP A 148 13.19 18.81 13.23
N LEU A 149 14.10 19.24 12.34
CA LEU A 149 14.11 20.60 11.82
C LEU A 149 12.81 20.98 11.08
N PRO A 150 12.28 20.15 10.14
CA PRO A 150 11.03 20.46 9.46
C PRO A 150 9.84 20.58 10.43
N GLY A 151 9.74 19.66 11.40
CA GLY A 151 8.65 19.67 12.37
C GLY A 151 8.69 20.86 13.32
N GLN A 152 9.88 21.37 13.66
CA GLN A 152 10.04 22.60 14.45
C GLN A 152 9.63 23.86 13.68
N CYS A 153 9.76 23.81 12.34
CA CYS A 153 9.43 24.93 11.46
C CYS A 153 7.97 24.97 11.01
N TRP A 154 7.16 23.96 11.37
CA TRP A 154 5.75 23.86 10.99
C TRP A 154 4.82 24.35 12.11
N PRO A 155 4.41 25.66 12.14
CA PRO A 155 3.68 26.25 13.27
C PRO A 155 2.32 25.61 13.52
N GLU A 156 1.62 25.22 12.43
CA GLU A 156 0.29 24.63 12.46
C GLU A 156 0.35 23.10 12.24
N ARG A 157 1.42 22.43 12.69
CA ARG A 157 1.55 20.99 12.56
C ARG A 157 0.35 20.29 13.20
N PRO A 158 -0.41 19.46 12.45
CA PRO A 158 -1.54 18.72 13.01
C PRO A 158 -1.13 17.91 14.25
N PRO A 159 -2.00 17.74 15.25
CA PRO A 159 -1.70 16.89 16.41
C PRO A 159 -1.63 15.41 16.03
N LEU A 160 -0.99 14.60 16.86
CA LEU A 160 -1.06 13.14 16.74
C LEU A 160 -2.51 12.66 16.91
N PRO A 161 -2.92 11.61 16.17
CA PRO A 161 -4.30 11.11 16.23
C PRO A 161 -4.66 10.53 17.59
N THR A 162 -5.87 10.83 18.07
CA THR A 162 -6.36 10.43 19.40
C THR A 162 -7.54 9.46 19.35
N ALA A 163 -7.95 8.98 18.19
CA ALA A 163 -9.07 8.06 18.05
C ALA A 163 -8.87 6.77 18.86
N ALA A 164 -9.96 6.26 19.46
CA ALA A 164 -9.91 5.09 20.31
C ALA A 164 -9.54 3.82 19.52
N VAL A 165 -8.76 2.96 20.15
CA VAL A 165 -8.47 1.60 19.67
C VAL A 165 -9.66 0.70 19.98
N ARG A 166 -10.00 -0.18 19.04
CA ARG A 166 -11.14 -1.10 19.14
C ARG A 166 -10.66 -2.54 19.19
N ASP A 167 -11.29 -3.34 20.04
CA ASP A 167 -11.11 -4.79 20.11
C ASP A 167 -11.75 -5.45 18.89
N LEU A 168 -11.03 -6.36 18.25
CA LEU A 168 -11.55 -7.18 17.16
C LEU A 168 -11.96 -8.54 17.73
N PRO A 169 -13.25 -8.89 17.70
CA PRO A 169 -13.72 -10.18 18.22
C PRO A 169 -13.06 -11.38 17.53
N VAL A 170 -12.89 -12.49 18.27
CA VAL A 170 -12.25 -13.71 17.75
C VAL A 170 -13.05 -14.30 16.57
N GLU A 171 -14.37 -14.10 16.56
CA GLU A 171 -15.28 -14.49 15.46
C GLU A 171 -14.98 -13.76 14.14
N ILE A 172 -14.17 -12.69 14.18
CA ILE A 172 -13.66 -12.01 13.00
C ILE A 172 -12.16 -12.27 12.87
N ALA A 173 -11.41 -12.21 13.98
CA ALA A 173 -9.95 -12.35 13.98
C ALA A 173 -9.45 -13.77 13.66
N GLY A 174 -10.29 -14.80 13.83
CA GLY A 174 -9.99 -16.19 13.52
C GLY A 174 -9.11 -16.94 14.55
N ALA A 175 -8.36 -16.20 15.37
CA ALA A 175 -7.54 -16.75 16.45
C ALA A 175 -7.46 -15.76 17.61
N SER A 176 -7.26 -16.26 18.84
CA SER A 176 -7.08 -15.40 20.00
C SER A 176 -5.72 -14.68 19.96
N ARG A 177 -5.61 -13.55 20.69
CA ARG A 177 -4.32 -12.87 20.85
C ARG A 177 -3.30 -13.72 21.60
N GLN A 178 -3.77 -14.57 22.50
CA GLN A 178 -2.93 -15.53 23.24
C GLN A 178 -2.28 -16.54 22.28
N ASP A 179 -3.05 -17.14 21.35
CA ASP A 179 -2.54 -18.09 20.38
C ASP A 179 -1.52 -17.42 19.42
N LYS A 180 -1.82 -16.19 18.98
CA LYS A 180 -0.91 -15.43 18.10
C LYS A 180 0.40 -15.07 18.83
N LEU A 181 0.32 -14.63 20.10
CA LEU A 181 1.50 -14.37 20.93
C LEU A 181 2.32 -15.63 21.19
N ALA A 182 1.67 -16.78 21.47
CA ALA A 182 2.35 -18.05 21.65
C ALA A 182 3.16 -18.43 20.40
N ARG A 183 2.53 -18.34 19.23
CA ARG A 183 3.20 -18.63 17.95
C ARG A 183 4.39 -17.71 17.66
N VAL A 184 4.29 -16.41 18.00
CA VAL A 184 5.41 -15.48 17.86
C VAL A 184 6.52 -15.81 18.84
N ARG A 185 6.20 -16.18 20.10
CA ARG A 185 7.20 -16.58 21.09
C ARG A 185 7.96 -17.85 20.69
N GLU A 186 7.31 -18.83 20.06
CA GLU A 186 7.97 -19.99 19.48
C GLU A 186 9.03 -19.56 18.45
N ALA A 187 8.67 -18.68 17.52
CA ALA A 187 9.60 -18.17 16.53
C ALA A 187 10.74 -17.31 17.14
N MET A 188 10.48 -16.60 18.24
CA MET A 188 11.53 -15.89 19.00
C MET A 188 12.53 -16.87 19.60
N LEU A 189 12.06 -17.97 20.22
CA LEU A 189 12.90 -19.00 20.82
C LEU A 189 13.77 -19.71 19.78
N GLU A 190 13.22 -20.02 18.60
CA GLU A 190 13.96 -20.59 17.47
C GLU A 190 15.13 -19.69 17.02
N GLN A 191 14.99 -18.36 17.19
CA GLN A 191 16.00 -17.38 16.87
C GLN A 191 16.88 -16.99 18.10
N GLY A 192 16.69 -17.63 19.24
CA GLY A 192 17.44 -17.36 20.48
C GLY A 192 17.14 -16.01 21.11
N ALA A 193 15.97 -15.42 20.83
CA ALA A 193 15.57 -14.11 21.34
C ALA A 193 14.66 -14.21 22.56
N GLN A 194 14.93 -13.42 23.59
CA GLN A 194 14.07 -13.26 24.78
C GLN A 194 13.07 -12.14 24.62
N TRP A 195 13.38 -11.19 23.73
CA TRP A 195 12.55 -10.02 23.45
C TRP A 195 12.34 -9.86 21.93
N HIS A 196 11.16 -9.34 21.55
CA HIS A 196 10.89 -8.99 20.16
C HIS A 196 10.18 -7.64 20.08
N LEU A 197 10.75 -6.71 19.30
CA LEU A 197 10.17 -5.40 19.04
C LEU A 197 9.40 -5.43 17.71
N ILE A 198 8.13 -5.08 17.74
CA ILE A 198 7.28 -4.82 16.58
C ILE A 198 6.97 -3.32 16.54
N SER A 199 7.33 -2.66 15.44
CA SER A 199 7.02 -1.25 15.17
C SER A 199 6.03 -1.07 14.01
N THR A 200 5.81 -2.09 13.19
CA THR A 200 4.81 -2.07 12.11
C THR A 200 3.40 -2.09 12.68
N LEU A 201 2.56 -1.15 12.23
CA LEU A 201 1.22 -0.93 12.79
C LEU A 201 0.28 -2.10 12.51
N ASP A 202 0.36 -2.67 11.33
CA ASP A 202 -0.45 -3.79 10.89
C ASP A 202 -0.07 -5.10 11.60
N ASP A 203 1.22 -5.33 11.87
CA ASP A 203 1.66 -6.47 12.69
C ASP A 203 1.15 -6.37 14.13
N ALA A 204 1.25 -5.17 14.74
CA ALA A 204 0.73 -4.91 16.08
C ALA A 204 -0.80 -5.11 16.14
N ALA A 205 -1.52 -4.58 15.17
CA ALA A 205 -2.98 -4.70 15.05
C ALA A 205 -3.42 -6.15 14.85
N TRP A 206 -2.71 -6.92 13.99
CA TRP A 206 -2.97 -8.34 13.76
C TRP A 206 -2.70 -9.18 15.01
N LEU A 207 -1.53 -8.99 15.63
CA LEU A 207 -1.09 -9.77 16.78
C LEU A 207 -2.04 -9.65 17.97
N LEU A 208 -2.45 -8.42 18.26
CA LEU A 208 -3.25 -8.12 19.45
C LEU A 208 -4.77 -8.11 19.18
N ASN A 209 -5.21 -8.44 17.98
CA ASN A 209 -6.62 -8.35 17.57
C ASN A 209 -7.21 -6.96 17.84
N LEU A 210 -6.50 -5.93 17.46
CA LEU A 210 -6.90 -4.55 17.65
C LEU A 210 -7.02 -3.82 16.31
N ARG A 211 -7.91 -2.83 16.24
CA ARG A 211 -8.04 -1.94 15.09
C ARG A 211 -8.16 -0.50 15.55
N GLY A 212 -7.71 0.41 14.71
CA GLY A 212 -7.77 1.86 14.94
C GLY A 212 -8.11 2.62 13.68
N SER A 213 -7.91 3.93 13.71
CA SER A 213 -8.16 4.84 12.58
C SER A 213 -7.18 6.01 12.56
N ASP A 214 -5.93 5.76 12.97
CA ASP A 214 -4.90 6.80 13.04
C ASP A 214 -4.29 7.14 11.67
N VAL A 215 -4.41 6.21 10.75
CA VAL A 215 -3.89 6.31 9.39
C VAL A 215 -5.06 6.23 8.42
N SER A 216 -5.08 7.07 7.41
CA SER A 216 -6.08 7.01 6.37
C SER A 216 -6.07 5.64 5.70
N PHE A 217 -7.25 5.08 5.40
CA PHE A 217 -7.46 3.83 4.69
C PHE A 217 -7.08 2.54 5.42
N ASN A 218 -6.09 2.58 6.32
CA ASN A 218 -5.64 1.41 7.07
C ASN A 218 -6.25 1.38 8.47
N PRO A 219 -6.90 0.29 8.88
CA PRO A 219 -7.56 0.21 10.19
C PRO A 219 -6.56 -0.07 11.32
N VAL A 220 -5.51 0.75 11.41
CA VAL A 220 -4.39 0.62 12.33
C VAL A 220 -4.28 1.82 13.26
N PHE A 221 -3.41 1.74 14.26
CA PHE A 221 -3.20 2.80 15.25
C PHE A 221 -1.72 2.89 15.62
N LEU A 222 -1.24 4.09 15.93
CA LEU A 222 0.15 4.34 16.30
C LEU A 222 0.49 3.56 17.58
N SER A 223 1.39 2.59 17.46
CA SER A 223 1.80 1.74 18.56
C SER A 223 3.12 1.01 18.29
N HIS A 224 3.82 0.68 19.39
CA HIS A 224 4.87 -0.34 19.36
C HIS A 224 4.48 -1.48 20.30
N VAL A 225 4.95 -2.69 20.00
CA VAL A 225 4.76 -3.85 20.88
C VAL A 225 6.13 -4.43 21.20
N LEU A 226 6.43 -4.56 22.48
CA LEU A 226 7.59 -5.29 22.98
C LEU A 226 7.11 -6.59 23.61
N ILE A 227 7.49 -7.72 23.01
CA ILE A 227 7.08 -9.05 23.42
C ILE A 227 8.21 -9.69 24.21
N GLY A 228 7.93 -10.08 25.44
CA GLY A 228 8.76 -10.97 26.25
C GLY A 228 8.27 -12.42 26.16
N LEU A 229 8.99 -13.35 26.80
CA LEU A 229 8.63 -14.77 26.77
C LEU A 229 7.31 -15.05 27.56
N THR A 230 6.96 -14.23 28.52
CA THR A 230 5.77 -14.42 29.38
C THR A 230 4.72 -13.34 29.23
N ASP A 231 5.12 -12.11 28.93
CA ASP A 231 4.26 -10.93 28.83
C ASP A 231 4.54 -10.15 27.55
N ALA A 232 3.78 -9.09 27.31
CA ALA A 232 4.00 -8.13 26.25
C ALA A 232 3.62 -6.72 26.72
N GLN A 233 4.25 -5.71 26.17
CA GLN A 233 3.98 -4.31 26.43
C GLN A 233 3.47 -3.64 25.17
N LEU A 234 2.29 -3.04 25.22
CA LEU A 234 1.69 -2.23 24.16
C LEU A 234 1.93 -0.75 24.46
N PHE A 235 2.80 -0.12 23.67
CA PHE A 235 3.05 1.32 23.76
C PHE A 235 2.10 2.06 22.85
N VAL A 236 1.24 2.89 23.40
CA VAL A 236 0.17 3.59 22.69
C VAL A 236 -0.07 4.97 23.31
N LEU A 237 -0.52 5.93 22.52
CA LEU A 237 -0.83 7.27 23.02
C LEU A 237 -1.89 7.21 24.14
N PRO A 238 -1.74 8.05 25.18
CA PRO A 238 -2.68 8.06 26.31
C PRO A 238 -4.14 8.30 25.87
N GLY A 239 -5.07 7.61 26.51
CA GLY A 239 -6.51 7.76 26.26
C GLY A 239 -7.06 6.94 25.09
N LYS A 240 -6.23 6.28 24.29
CA LYS A 240 -6.68 5.47 23.13
C LYS A 240 -7.20 4.08 23.54
N VAL A 241 -6.74 3.54 24.65
CA VAL A 241 -7.19 2.26 25.24
C VAL A 241 -7.94 2.58 26.52
N ASP A 242 -9.23 2.24 26.57
CA ASP A 242 -10.05 2.42 27.76
C ASP A 242 -9.78 1.35 28.82
N ALA A 243 -10.36 1.51 30.02
CA ALA A 243 -10.15 0.59 31.13
C ALA A 243 -10.66 -0.83 30.85
N ALA A 244 -11.75 -0.97 30.11
CA ALA A 244 -12.32 -2.28 29.74
C ALA A 244 -11.41 -3.05 28.81
N LEU A 245 -10.91 -2.38 27.76
CA LEU A 245 -9.96 -2.98 26.82
C LEU A 245 -8.61 -3.26 27.50
N SER A 246 -8.14 -2.35 28.37
CA SER A 246 -6.92 -2.57 29.15
C SER A 246 -7.01 -3.83 30.02
N SER A 247 -8.17 -4.07 30.66
CA SER A 247 -8.41 -5.29 31.45
C SER A 247 -8.37 -6.55 30.59
N LYS A 248 -9.02 -6.54 29.42
CA LYS A 248 -8.97 -7.67 28.48
C LYS A 248 -7.55 -7.94 27.95
N LEU A 249 -6.77 -6.90 27.72
CA LEU A 249 -5.37 -7.05 27.31
C LEU A 249 -4.53 -7.69 28.44
N ALA A 250 -4.75 -7.27 29.70
CA ALA A 250 -4.06 -7.83 30.86
C ALA A 250 -4.38 -9.32 31.07
N GLU A 251 -5.59 -9.80 30.75
CA GLU A 251 -5.93 -11.23 30.73
C GLU A 251 -5.05 -12.05 29.77
N ALA A 252 -4.56 -11.41 28.71
CA ALA A 252 -3.62 -11.99 27.75
C ALA A 252 -2.14 -11.66 28.08
N GLN A 253 -1.85 -11.15 29.30
CA GLN A 253 -0.52 -10.69 29.72
C GLN A 253 0.03 -9.58 28.80
N VAL A 254 -0.84 -8.69 28.31
CA VAL A 254 -0.45 -7.52 27.51
C VAL A 254 -0.72 -6.26 28.33
N TYR A 255 0.31 -5.50 28.63
CA TYR A 255 0.25 -4.32 29.50
C TYR A 255 0.41 -3.03 28.70
N VAL A 256 -0.54 -2.11 28.86
CA VAL A 256 -0.52 -0.82 28.17
C VAL A 256 0.50 0.12 28.81
N ARG A 257 1.31 0.77 27.98
CA ARG A 257 2.35 1.74 28.35
C ARG A 257 2.19 3.04 27.55
N PRO A 258 2.65 4.18 28.07
CA PRO A 258 2.74 5.41 27.28
C PRO A 258 3.63 5.22 26.05
N TYR A 259 3.18 5.78 24.91
CA TYR A 259 3.83 5.61 23.60
C TYR A 259 5.31 6.04 23.59
N ASP A 260 5.62 7.16 24.23
CA ASP A 260 6.95 7.76 24.31
C ASP A 260 7.95 6.98 25.19
N MET A 261 7.47 6.04 26.01
CA MET A 261 8.31 5.23 26.88
C MET A 261 9.08 4.13 26.15
N VAL A 262 8.73 3.80 24.90
CA VAL A 262 9.30 2.64 24.20
C VAL A 262 10.83 2.67 24.12
N ALA A 263 11.43 3.80 23.74
CA ALA A 263 12.88 3.92 23.62
C ALA A 263 13.60 3.79 24.98
N GLN A 264 12.99 4.29 26.05
CA GLN A 264 13.50 4.14 27.40
C GLN A 264 13.48 2.67 27.83
N VAL A 265 12.32 2.01 27.70
CA VAL A 265 12.17 0.58 28.07
C VAL A 265 13.14 -0.30 27.29
N LEU A 266 13.33 -0.03 26.01
CA LEU A 266 14.33 -0.75 25.19
C LEU A 266 15.76 -0.56 25.73
N SER A 267 16.12 0.64 26.19
CA SER A 267 17.45 0.92 26.75
C SER A 267 17.71 0.26 28.11
N GLU A 268 16.65 -0.16 28.82
CA GLU A 268 16.66 -0.81 30.12
C GLU A 268 16.64 -2.35 30.03
N LEU A 269 16.56 -2.92 28.82
CA LEU A 269 16.59 -4.38 28.64
C LEU A 269 17.93 -4.96 29.14
N PRO A 270 17.91 -6.17 29.75
CA PRO A 270 19.13 -6.80 30.25
C PRO A 270 20.17 -7.01 29.14
N GLU A 271 21.43 -6.66 29.40
CA GLU A 271 22.52 -6.76 28.40
C GLU A 271 22.80 -8.20 27.93
N GLN A 272 22.51 -9.19 28.78
CA GLN A 272 22.68 -10.61 28.46
C GLN A 272 21.58 -11.18 27.59
N ASP A 273 20.42 -10.54 27.54
CA ASP A 273 19.27 -10.97 26.73
C ASP A 273 19.48 -10.62 25.24
N THR A 274 18.64 -11.12 24.40
CA THR A 274 18.67 -10.89 22.95
C THR A 274 17.35 -10.32 22.48
N LEU A 275 17.39 -9.20 21.77
CA LEU A 275 16.25 -8.54 21.14
C LEU A 275 16.18 -8.89 19.65
N LEU A 276 15.08 -9.48 19.21
CA LEU A 276 14.73 -9.63 17.80
C LEU A 276 14.02 -8.37 17.30
N PHE A 277 14.42 -7.87 16.15
CA PHE A 277 13.69 -6.82 15.43
C PHE A 277 13.98 -6.84 13.92
N ASP A 278 13.06 -6.28 13.13
CA ASP A 278 13.22 -6.13 11.69
C ASP A 278 13.95 -4.81 11.36
N PRO A 279 15.19 -4.86 10.81
CA PRO A 279 15.97 -3.66 10.50
C PRO A 279 15.36 -2.81 9.37
N ALA A 280 14.53 -3.40 8.51
CA ALA A 280 13.82 -2.68 7.46
C ALA A 280 12.56 -1.95 7.96
N ARG A 281 12.09 -2.32 9.18
CA ARG A 281 10.84 -1.85 9.77
C ARG A 281 11.03 -1.21 11.14
N THR A 282 12.26 -0.91 11.52
CA THR A 282 12.60 -0.28 12.82
C THR A 282 13.41 0.98 12.56
N THR A 283 13.01 2.08 13.21
CA THR A 283 13.69 3.37 13.08
C THR A 283 14.91 3.49 14.00
N CYS A 284 15.82 4.38 13.62
CA CYS A 284 17.08 4.61 14.35
C CYS A 284 16.83 5.04 15.78
N ALA A 285 15.89 5.95 16.01
CA ALA A 285 15.63 6.50 17.34
C ALA A 285 15.24 5.44 18.38
N LEU A 286 14.67 4.31 17.96
CA LEU A 286 14.29 3.22 18.86
C LEU A 286 15.48 2.41 19.37
N ILE A 287 16.54 2.29 18.56
CA ILE A 287 17.61 1.33 18.81
C ILE A 287 18.96 1.97 19.11
N ASP A 288 19.12 3.28 18.96
CA ASP A 288 20.40 3.97 19.16
C ASP A 288 20.97 3.84 20.59
N ARG A 289 20.13 3.56 21.57
CA ARG A 289 20.53 3.40 22.98
C ARG A 289 20.50 1.96 23.48
N LEU A 290 20.31 0.99 22.57
CA LEU A 290 20.30 -0.43 22.94
C LEU A 290 21.66 -0.87 23.48
N ARG A 291 21.65 -1.64 24.56
CA ARG A 291 22.82 -2.32 25.13
C ARG A 291 22.71 -3.84 25.02
N THR A 292 21.48 -4.32 24.88
CA THR A 292 21.16 -5.74 24.74
C THR A 292 21.65 -6.30 23.41
N ARG A 293 21.92 -7.59 23.34
CA ARG A 293 22.28 -8.28 22.09
C ARG A 293 21.11 -8.19 21.10
N THR A 294 21.42 -8.28 19.81
CA THR A 294 20.38 -8.17 18.77
C THR A 294 20.45 -9.30 17.76
N VAL A 295 19.26 -9.78 17.37
CA VAL A 295 19.04 -10.58 16.17
C VAL A 295 18.22 -9.74 15.19
N ARG A 296 18.72 -9.59 13.97
CA ARG A 296 18.10 -8.81 12.92
C ARG A 296 17.44 -9.74 11.91
N ASN A 297 16.12 -9.78 11.92
CA ASN A 297 15.35 -10.61 11.01
C ASN A 297 13.96 -10.00 10.81
N MET A 298 13.27 -10.39 9.74
CA MET A 298 11.89 -10.01 9.49
C MET A 298 11.00 -10.41 10.69
N ASN A 299 10.01 -9.56 11.00
CA ASN A 299 9.02 -9.88 12.04
C ASN A 299 8.30 -11.21 11.72
N PRO A 300 8.29 -12.20 12.61
CA PRO A 300 7.54 -13.44 12.39
C PRO A 300 6.06 -13.21 12.09
N SER A 301 5.46 -12.19 12.70
CA SER A 301 4.06 -11.78 12.48
C SER A 301 3.77 -11.41 11.03
N THR A 302 4.71 -10.76 10.32
CA THR A 302 4.55 -10.42 8.90
C THR A 302 4.33 -11.68 8.04
N PHE A 303 5.10 -12.73 8.29
CA PHE A 303 4.95 -13.99 7.57
C PHE A 303 3.67 -14.75 7.99
N PHE A 304 3.34 -14.72 9.29
CA PHE A 304 2.17 -15.43 9.80
C PHE A 304 0.86 -14.84 9.30
N LYS A 305 0.72 -13.51 9.30
CA LYS A 305 -0.51 -12.84 8.82
C LYS A 305 -0.67 -12.89 7.30
N SER A 306 0.41 -13.09 6.55
CA SER A 306 0.33 -13.22 5.10
C SER A 306 -0.38 -14.49 4.66
N GLN A 307 -0.27 -15.57 5.44
CA GLN A 307 -0.90 -16.87 5.19
C GLN A 307 -2.29 -16.92 5.85
N LYS A 308 -3.31 -16.49 5.13
CA LYS A 308 -4.68 -16.46 5.66
C LYS A 308 -5.17 -17.89 5.90
N THR A 309 -5.74 -18.11 7.07
CA THR A 309 -6.36 -19.39 7.45
C THR A 309 -7.61 -19.67 6.62
N ALA A 310 -8.07 -20.91 6.59
CA ALA A 310 -9.34 -21.26 5.93
C ALA A 310 -10.53 -20.46 6.47
N PHE A 311 -10.50 -20.11 7.76
CA PHE A 311 -11.51 -19.26 8.40
C PHE A 311 -11.49 -17.84 7.82
N GLU A 312 -10.33 -17.21 7.77
CA GLU A 312 -10.14 -15.85 7.21
C GLU A 312 -10.49 -15.82 5.72
N LEU A 313 -10.07 -16.83 4.93
CA LEU A 313 -10.39 -16.94 3.51
C LEU A 313 -11.91 -17.06 3.25
N ASN A 314 -12.65 -17.75 4.13
CA ASN A 314 -14.11 -17.81 4.01
C ASN A 314 -14.77 -16.46 4.27
N HIS A 315 -14.20 -15.62 5.13
CA HIS A 315 -14.64 -14.22 5.30
C HIS A 315 -14.30 -13.39 4.08
N VAL A 316 -13.06 -13.48 3.59
CA VAL A 316 -12.62 -12.75 2.38
C VAL A 316 -13.54 -13.09 1.20
N ARG A 317 -13.84 -14.36 0.94
CA ARG A 317 -14.76 -14.76 -0.14
C ARG A 317 -16.14 -14.11 -0.02
N ARG A 318 -16.68 -13.99 1.20
CA ARG A 318 -17.95 -13.27 1.45
C ARG A 318 -17.83 -11.78 1.22
N VAL A 319 -16.72 -11.18 1.64
CA VAL A 319 -16.42 -9.76 1.38
C VAL A 319 -16.32 -9.49 -0.12
N MET A 320 -15.67 -10.37 -0.89
CA MET A 320 -15.59 -10.24 -2.35
C MET A 320 -16.97 -10.32 -3.04
N GLU A 321 -17.90 -11.09 -2.49
CA GLU A 321 -19.29 -11.12 -2.98
C GLU A 321 -20.05 -9.83 -2.64
N GLN A 322 -19.81 -9.25 -1.47
CA GLN A 322 -20.42 -7.98 -1.05
C GLN A 322 -19.89 -6.82 -1.90
N ASP A 323 -18.57 -6.72 -2.03
CA ASP A 323 -17.92 -5.69 -2.85
C ASP A 323 -18.29 -5.84 -4.33
N GLY A 324 -18.34 -7.08 -4.84
CA GLY A 324 -18.78 -7.38 -6.20
C GLY A 324 -20.23 -6.97 -6.48
N ALA A 325 -21.13 -7.11 -5.51
CA ALA A 325 -22.50 -6.65 -5.65
C ALA A 325 -22.57 -5.11 -5.72
N ALA A 326 -21.80 -4.39 -4.87
CA ALA A 326 -21.68 -2.94 -4.93
C ALA A 326 -21.12 -2.47 -6.28
N LEU A 327 -20.09 -3.15 -6.79
CA LEU A 327 -19.49 -2.87 -8.10
C LEU A 327 -20.48 -3.09 -9.25
N CYS A 328 -21.27 -4.15 -9.25
CA CYS A 328 -22.30 -4.37 -10.28
C CYS A 328 -23.35 -3.27 -10.28
N ALA A 329 -23.83 -2.84 -9.11
CA ALA A 329 -24.77 -1.72 -8.99
C ALA A 329 -24.12 -0.40 -9.45
N PHE A 330 -22.84 -0.21 -9.13
CA PHE A 330 -22.08 0.95 -9.56
C PHE A 330 -21.90 1.00 -11.09
N PHE A 331 -21.46 -0.09 -11.71
CA PHE A 331 -21.27 -0.10 -13.17
C PHE A 331 -22.58 -0.01 -13.94
N ALA A 332 -23.70 -0.54 -13.42
CA ALA A 332 -25.01 -0.33 -13.99
C ALA A 332 -25.39 1.17 -13.99
N TRP A 333 -25.16 1.86 -12.86
CA TRP A 333 -25.34 3.31 -12.77
C TRP A 333 -24.39 4.05 -13.70
N LEU A 334 -23.11 3.65 -13.76
CA LEU A 334 -22.08 4.32 -14.55
C LEU A 334 -22.43 4.32 -16.05
N GLU A 335 -22.89 3.20 -16.59
CA GLU A 335 -23.32 3.11 -18.00
C GLU A 335 -24.44 4.09 -18.32
N GLN A 336 -25.42 4.22 -17.43
CA GLN A 336 -26.50 5.20 -17.59
C GLN A 336 -25.98 6.64 -17.48
N ALA A 337 -25.08 6.90 -16.51
CA ALA A 337 -24.49 8.22 -16.32
C ALA A 337 -23.63 8.65 -17.54
N ILE A 338 -22.87 7.73 -18.12
CA ILE A 338 -22.10 7.97 -19.36
C ILE A 338 -23.06 8.27 -20.52
N ALA A 339 -24.12 7.48 -20.68
CA ALA A 339 -25.11 7.69 -21.76
C ALA A 339 -25.83 9.04 -21.65
N CYS A 340 -25.92 9.60 -20.45
CA CYS A 340 -26.58 10.90 -20.19
C CYS A 340 -25.57 12.06 -20.01
N SER A 341 -24.29 11.84 -20.21
CA SER A 341 -23.22 12.81 -19.85
C SER A 341 -23.27 14.13 -20.66
N ASP A 342 -23.90 14.13 -21.81
CA ASP A 342 -24.14 15.36 -22.59
C ASP A 342 -25.20 16.29 -21.96
N VAL A 343 -26.09 15.74 -21.14
CA VAL A 343 -27.16 16.47 -20.45
C VAL A 343 -26.83 16.71 -18.99
N THR A 344 -26.28 15.69 -18.32
CA THR A 344 -25.89 15.73 -16.91
C THR A 344 -24.38 15.52 -16.83
N PRO A 345 -23.59 16.57 -16.56
CA PRO A 345 -22.14 16.45 -16.53
C PRO A 345 -21.67 15.36 -15.55
N LEU A 346 -20.75 14.52 -16.01
CA LEU A 346 -20.11 13.48 -15.23
C LEU A 346 -18.62 13.79 -15.12
N ASN A 347 -18.04 13.63 -13.93
CA ASN A 347 -16.62 13.86 -13.70
C ASN A 347 -16.00 12.77 -12.79
N GLU A 348 -14.69 12.76 -12.70
CA GLU A 348 -13.92 11.77 -11.95
C GLU A 348 -14.23 11.75 -10.43
N LEU A 349 -14.58 12.89 -9.81
CA LEU A 349 -14.95 12.95 -8.39
C LEU A 349 -16.28 12.24 -8.11
N MET A 350 -17.26 12.39 -9.00
CA MET A 350 -18.57 11.75 -8.87
C MET A 350 -18.46 10.20 -8.92
N ILE A 351 -17.44 9.67 -9.63
CA ILE A 351 -17.16 8.24 -9.69
C ILE A 351 -16.81 7.70 -8.30
N ASP A 352 -15.86 8.36 -7.63
CA ASP A 352 -15.42 7.99 -6.27
C ASP A 352 -16.58 8.11 -5.27
N GLU A 353 -17.30 9.22 -5.29
CA GLU A 353 -18.44 9.45 -4.38
C GLU A 353 -19.53 8.39 -4.53
N ARG A 354 -19.91 8.07 -5.77
CA ARG A 354 -20.95 7.07 -6.04
C ARG A 354 -20.54 5.66 -5.63
N LEU A 355 -19.29 5.28 -5.94
CA LEU A 355 -18.77 3.97 -5.59
C LEU A 355 -18.69 3.80 -4.08
N LEU A 356 -18.21 4.83 -3.36
CA LEU A 356 -18.20 4.83 -1.90
C LEU A 356 -19.61 4.66 -1.31
N ALA A 357 -20.59 5.39 -1.83
CA ALA A 357 -21.98 5.30 -1.35
C ALA A 357 -22.53 3.88 -1.47
N LEU A 358 -22.33 3.22 -2.61
CA LEU A 358 -22.81 1.85 -2.85
C LEU A 358 -22.07 0.80 -2.01
N ARG A 359 -20.78 0.98 -1.78
CA ARG A 359 -19.99 0.14 -0.85
C ARG A 359 -20.47 0.31 0.59
N ALA A 360 -20.80 1.54 0.99
CA ALA A 360 -21.30 1.83 2.34
C ALA A 360 -22.64 1.17 2.67
N GLU A 361 -23.42 0.80 1.66
CA GLU A 361 -24.67 0.03 1.83
C GLU A 361 -24.41 -1.45 2.14
N GLN A 362 -23.19 -1.95 1.92
CA GLN A 362 -22.87 -3.37 2.13
C GLN A 362 -22.60 -3.69 3.60
N PRO A 363 -23.05 -4.87 4.07
CA PRO A 363 -22.80 -5.29 5.45
C PRO A 363 -21.31 -5.32 5.79
N GLY A 364 -20.94 -4.78 6.95
CA GLY A 364 -19.56 -4.80 7.45
C GLY A 364 -18.61 -3.83 6.77
N PHE A 365 -19.08 -2.95 5.89
CA PHE A 365 -18.25 -1.88 5.34
C PHE A 365 -17.70 -0.97 6.45
N VAL A 366 -16.44 -0.59 6.32
CA VAL A 366 -15.74 0.28 7.29
C VAL A 366 -15.27 1.58 6.62
N SER A 367 -14.49 1.47 5.55
CA SER A 367 -13.90 2.60 4.85
C SER A 367 -13.38 2.19 3.46
N ARG A 368 -12.83 3.13 2.70
CA ARG A 368 -11.95 2.80 1.57
C ARG A 368 -10.68 2.10 2.08
N SER A 369 -10.06 1.22 1.26
CA SER A 369 -8.74 0.62 1.52
C SER A 369 -7.58 1.46 0.99
N PHE A 370 -7.89 2.38 0.06
CA PHE A 370 -7.02 3.45 -0.46
C PHE A 370 -7.85 4.53 -1.15
N GLY A 371 -7.23 5.63 -1.56
CA GLY A 371 -7.93 6.68 -2.31
C GLY A 371 -8.24 6.21 -3.72
N THR A 372 -9.51 6.20 -4.10
CA THR A 372 -9.96 5.77 -5.43
C THR A 372 -9.21 6.51 -6.55
N ILE A 373 -8.68 5.76 -7.49
CA ILE A 373 -8.16 6.25 -8.76
C ILE A 373 -9.29 6.20 -9.77
N SER A 374 -9.84 7.35 -10.12
CA SER A 374 -10.84 7.49 -11.17
C SER A 374 -10.23 8.39 -12.23
N ALA A 375 -9.85 7.84 -13.37
CA ALA A 375 -8.93 8.49 -14.28
C ALA A 375 -9.38 8.35 -15.75
N PHE A 376 -9.81 9.46 -16.34
CA PHE A 376 -10.27 9.50 -17.72
C PHE A 376 -9.15 9.87 -18.68
N ASN A 377 -8.96 9.09 -19.74
CA ASN A 377 -7.99 9.32 -20.81
C ASN A 377 -6.56 9.57 -20.26
N ALA A 378 -5.99 10.77 -20.48
CA ALA A 378 -4.63 11.11 -20.11
C ALA A 378 -4.33 10.94 -18.61
N ASN A 379 -5.32 11.18 -17.74
CA ASN A 379 -5.18 10.96 -16.31
C ASN A 379 -4.93 9.49 -15.96
N GLY A 380 -5.52 8.57 -16.74
CA GLY A 380 -5.28 7.13 -16.59
C GLY A 380 -3.83 6.70 -16.87
N ALA A 381 -3.06 7.53 -17.56
CA ALA A 381 -1.63 7.26 -17.79
C ALA A 381 -0.73 7.54 -16.56
N MET A 382 -1.30 8.07 -15.48
CA MET A 382 -0.65 8.25 -14.19
C MET A 382 -1.11 7.13 -13.24
N PRO A 383 -0.28 6.11 -12.94
CA PRO A 383 -0.74 4.92 -12.20
C PRO A 383 -1.35 5.21 -10.83
N HIS A 384 -0.91 6.28 -10.16
CA HIS A 384 -1.37 6.71 -8.84
C HIS A 384 -2.13 8.04 -8.86
N TYR A 385 -2.77 8.36 -10.00
CA TYR A 385 -3.60 9.55 -10.14
C TYR A 385 -4.69 9.62 -9.07
N ARG A 386 -4.95 10.82 -8.58
CA ARG A 386 -6.10 11.12 -7.71
C ARG A 386 -6.81 12.37 -8.18
N PRO A 387 -8.10 12.30 -8.52
CA PRO A 387 -8.86 13.50 -8.82
C PRO A 387 -9.01 14.36 -7.57
N THR A 388 -8.89 15.68 -7.73
CA THR A 388 -9.10 16.67 -6.68
C THR A 388 -10.08 17.75 -7.15
N GLN A 389 -10.60 18.55 -6.24
CA GLN A 389 -11.47 19.68 -6.62
C GLN A 389 -10.76 20.66 -7.58
N ALA A 390 -9.44 20.80 -7.43
CA ALA A 390 -8.63 21.68 -8.28
C ALA A 390 -8.21 21.02 -9.60
N SER A 391 -8.17 19.70 -9.66
CA SER A 391 -7.66 18.94 -10.82
C SER A 391 -8.44 17.64 -10.98
N HIS A 392 -9.40 17.63 -11.90
CA HIS A 392 -10.17 16.46 -12.32
C HIS A 392 -10.70 16.64 -13.74
N ALA A 393 -10.91 15.55 -14.45
CA ALA A 393 -11.47 15.58 -15.79
C ALA A 393 -13.00 15.48 -15.79
N GLN A 394 -13.62 16.12 -16.78
CA GLN A 394 -15.00 15.83 -17.19
C GLN A 394 -14.97 14.57 -18.07
N ILE A 395 -15.86 13.61 -17.78
CA ILE A 395 -15.99 12.36 -18.52
C ILE A 395 -16.96 12.59 -19.67
N LYS A 396 -16.43 12.91 -20.83
CA LYS A 396 -17.23 13.18 -22.02
C LYS A 396 -16.43 12.92 -23.31
N GLY A 397 -17.15 12.57 -24.40
CA GLY A 397 -16.52 12.19 -25.68
C GLY A 397 -15.99 10.76 -25.63
N ASP A 398 -15.10 10.41 -26.57
CA ASP A 398 -14.55 9.07 -26.67
C ASP A 398 -13.29 8.88 -25.81
N GLY A 399 -13.16 7.72 -25.17
CA GLY A 399 -11.97 7.41 -24.39
C GLY A 399 -12.08 6.19 -23.50
N LEU A 400 -11.12 6.08 -22.57
CA LEU A 400 -11.08 5.04 -21.55
C LEU A 400 -11.15 5.66 -20.17
N LEU A 401 -11.99 5.09 -19.31
CA LEU A 401 -12.08 5.41 -17.89
C LEU A 401 -11.49 4.25 -17.08
N LEU A 402 -10.36 4.49 -16.45
CA LEU A 402 -9.73 3.59 -15.49
C LEU A 402 -10.28 3.89 -14.10
N ILE A 403 -10.75 2.84 -13.41
CA ILE A 403 -11.26 2.92 -12.04
C ILE A 403 -10.54 1.85 -11.23
N ASP A 404 -9.72 2.31 -10.29
CA ASP A 404 -9.01 1.48 -9.32
C ASP A 404 -9.45 1.87 -7.92
N SER A 405 -9.95 0.89 -7.17
CA SER A 405 -10.64 1.15 -5.90
C SER A 405 -10.70 -0.07 -5.01
N GLY A 406 -10.75 0.19 -3.72
CA GLY A 406 -10.89 -0.87 -2.74
C GLY A 406 -11.60 -0.40 -1.47
N ALA A 407 -11.95 -1.35 -0.63
CA ALA A 407 -12.64 -1.10 0.64
C ALA A 407 -12.14 -2.00 1.76
N GLN A 408 -12.26 -1.50 2.98
CA GLN A 408 -12.12 -2.25 4.22
C GLN A 408 -13.50 -2.74 4.65
N TYR A 409 -13.61 -4.03 4.90
CA TYR A 409 -14.77 -4.68 5.49
C TYR A 409 -14.37 -5.43 6.76
N LEU A 410 -15.31 -5.65 7.66
CA LEU A 410 -15.10 -6.59 8.76
C LEU A 410 -14.85 -7.99 8.16
N GLY A 411 -13.60 -8.43 8.16
CA GLY A 411 -13.18 -9.73 7.63
C GLY A 411 -12.61 -9.71 6.23
N GLY A 412 -12.18 -8.55 5.70
CA GLY A 412 -11.46 -8.51 4.42
C GLY A 412 -11.11 -7.09 3.95
N THR A 413 -10.13 -7.04 3.07
CA THR A 413 -9.71 -5.84 2.34
C THR A 413 -9.86 -6.14 0.85
N THR A 414 -10.47 -5.22 0.08
CA THR A 414 -10.62 -5.37 -1.37
C THR A 414 -9.74 -4.39 -2.13
N ASP A 415 -9.38 -4.80 -3.34
CA ASP A 415 -8.58 -4.08 -4.31
C ASP A 415 -8.97 -4.56 -5.70
N ILE A 416 -9.30 -3.65 -6.61
CA ILE A 416 -9.74 -3.96 -7.95
C ILE A 416 -9.53 -2.80 -8.91
N THR A 417 -9.00 -3.10 -10.09
CA THR A 417 -9.02 -2.16 -11.23
C THR A 417 -9.87 -2.69 -12.37
N ARG A 418 -10.70 -1.82 -12.93
CA ARG A 418 -11.43 -2.03 -14.19
C ARG A 418 -11.25 -0.82 -15.11
N VAL A 419 -11.23 -1.09 -16.41
CA VAL A 419 -11.26 -0.06 -17.44
C VAL A 419 -12.50 -0.26 -18.29
N VAL A 420 -13.26 0.83 -18.47
CA VAL A 420 -14.45 0.83 -19.32
C VAL A 420 -14.32 1.89 -20.42
N PRO A 421 -14.85 1.62 -21.62
CA PRO A 421 -14.89 2.64 -22.66
C PRO A 421 -15.98 3.68 -22.37
N VAL A 422 -15.66 4.92 -22.71
CA VAL A 422 -16.63 6.01 -22.87
C VAL A 422 -16.73 6.25 -24.38
N GLY A 423 -17.92 6.22 -24.94
CA GLY A 423 -18.10 6.28 -26.39
C GLY A 423 -17.46 5.08 -27.13
N THR A 424 -16.78 5.33 -28.23
CA THR A 424 -16.20 4.28 -29.11
C THR A 424 -14.69 4.15 -28.89
N PRO A 425 -14.19 3.02 -28.36
CA PRO A 425 -12.75 2.81 -28.19
C PRO A 425 -12.07 2.64 -29.56
N THR A 426 -10.90 3.26 -29.70
CA THR A 426 -10.07 3.15 -30.90
C THR A 426 -9.35 1.79 -30.98
N GLU A 427 -8.93 1.38 -32.18
CA GLU A 427 -8.20 0.12 -32.35
C GLU A 427 -6.89 0.05 -31.52
N PRO A 428 -6.05 1.13 -31.39
CA PRO A 428 -4.92 1.12 -30.48
C PRO A 428 -5.30 0.95 -29.00
N GLN A 429 -6.44 1.49 -28.54
CA GLN A 429 -6.93 1.30 -27.17
C GLN A 429 -7.36 -0.15 -26.92
N LYS A 430 -8.07 -0.76 -27.88
CA LYS A 430 -8.44 -2.18 -27.81
C LYS A 430 -7.23 -3.09 -27.82
N ASP A 431 -6.22 -2.73 -28.60
CA ASP A 431 -4.94 -3.45 -28.73
C ASP A 431 -4.20 -3.50 -27.38
N ASP A 432 -4.04 -2.33 -26.76
CA ASP A 432 -3.42 -2.21 -25.44
C ASP A 432 -4.25 -2.92 -24.36
N TYR A 433 -5.59 -2.76 -24.38
CA TYR A 433 -6.51 -3.40 -23.42
C TYR A 433 -6.40 -4.93 -23.47
N THR A 434 -6.44 -5.49 -24.68
CA THR A 434 -6.35 -6.93 -24.89
C THR A 434 -4.99 -7.47 -24.43
N SER A 435 -3.92 -6.72 -24.62
CA SER A 435 -2.58 -7.09 -24.17
C SER A 435 -2.47 -7.14 -22.64
N VAL A 436 -3.05 -6.16 -21.94
CA VAL A 436 -3.11 -6.15 -20.46
C VAL A 436 -4.00 -7.28 -19.95
N LEU A 437 -5.14 -7.54 -20.59
CA LEU A 437 -6.00 -8.68 -20.24
C LEU A 437 -5.26 -10.02 -20.38
N LYS A 438 -4.49 -10.22 -21.47
CA LYS A 438 -3.66 -11.42 -21.66
C LYS A 438 -2.62 -11.57 -20.56
N ALA A 439 -1.99 -10.47 -20.14
CA ALA A 439 -1.02 -10.44 -19.04
C ALA A 439 -1.66 -10.90 -17.72
N MET A 440 -2.82 -10.36 -17.38
CA MET A 440 -3.58 -10.72 -16.17
C MET A 440 -4.03 -12.20 -16.21
N ILE A 441 -4.54 -12.67 -17.35
CA ILE A 441 -4.94 -14.07 -17.53
C ILE A 441 -3.74 -15.01 -17.42
N ALA A 442 -2.58 -14.65 -18.01
CA ALA A 442 -1.39 -15.49 -17.97
C ALA A 442 -0.95 -15.79 -16.54
N LEU A 443 -0.93 -14.77 -15.67
CA LEU A 443 -0.59 -14.97 -14.26
C LEU A 443 -1.70 -15.70 -13.50
N SER A 444 -2.99 -15.37 -13.72
CA SER A 444 -4.13 -16.02 -13.05
C SER A 444 -4.19 -17.52 -13.26
N ARG A 445 -3.68 -18.02 -14.39
CA ARG A 445 -3.73 -19.46 -14.77
C ARG A 445 -2.47 -20.24 -14.37
N LEU A 446 -1.49 -19.55 -13.81
CA LEU A 446 -0.20 -20.14 -13.52
C LEU A 446 -0.31 -21.20 -12.41
N LYS A 447 0.33 -22.36 -12.66
CA LYS A 447 0.69 -23.34 -11.63
C LYS A 447 2.19 -23.24 -11.37
N PHE A 448 2.58 -23.25 -10.11
CA PHE A 448 3.96 -23.03 -9.72
C PHE A 448 4.34 -23.86 -8.49
N PRO A 449 5.62 -24.21 -8.31
CA PRO A 449 6.08 -24.95 -7.13
C PRO A 449 5.82 -24.17 -5.84
N ARG A 450 5.35 -24.83 -4.79
CA ARG A 450 5.28 -24.23 -3.45
C ARG A 450 6.67 -23.77 -3.02
N GLY A 451 6.75 -22.57 -2.45
CA GLY A 451 8.01 -22.00 -1.98
C GLY A 451 8.82 -21.26 -3.06
N ILE A 452 8.34 -21.16 -4.30
CA ILE A 452 8.97 -20.29 -5.29
C ILE A 452 8.97 -18.84 -4.77
N ALA A 453 10.06 -18.10 -4.97
CA ALA A 453 10.10 -16.68 -4.64
C ALA A 453 9.14 -15.89 -5.54
N SER A 454 8.23 -15.12 -4.94
CA SER A 454 7.18 -14.38 -5.65
C SER A 454 7.69 -13.44 -6.76
N PRO A 455 8.88 -12.78 -6.65
CA PRO A 455 9.41 -11.96 -7.73
C PRO A 455 9.61 -12.70 -9.05
N MET A 456 9.86 -14.01 -9.01
CA MET A 456 10.08 -14.83 -10.21
C MET A 456 8.82 -15.00 -11.06
N LEU A 457 7.63 -14.77 -10.51
CA LEU A 457 6.36 -14.93 -11.22
C LEU A 457 6.05 -13.73 -12.13
N ASP A 458 6.69 -12.58 -11.92
CA ASP A 458 6.40 -11.33 -12.62
C ASP A 458 6.57 -11.44 -14.15
N ALA A 459 7.61 -12.14 -14.61
CA ALA A 459 7.88 -12.32 -16.03
C ALA A 459 6.72 -12.98 -16.79
N VAL A 460 5.92 -13.82 -16.12
CA VAL A 460 4.76 -14.49 -16.72
C VAL A 460 3.69 -13.50 -17.12
N ALA A 461 3.40 -12.52 -16.25
CA ALA A 461 2.44 -11.46 -16.57
C ALA A 461 3.00 -10.48 -17.60
N ARG A 462 4.31 -10.22 -17.60
CA ARG A 462 4.93 -9.25 -18.52
C ARG A 462 5.13 -9.80 -19.92
N ALA A 463 5.31 -11.10 -20.10
CA ALA A 463 5.60 -11.72 -21.39
C ALA A 463 4.66 -11.27 -22.52
N PRO A 464 3.31 -11.23 -22.36
CA PRO A 464 2.42 -10.75 -23.42
C PRO A 464 2.61 -9.28 -23.81
N LEU A 465 3.14 -8.46 -22.90
CA LEU A 465 3.45 -7.05 -23.17
C LEU A 465 4.85 -6.90 -23.80
N TRP A 466 5.83 -7.66 -23.34
CA TRP A 466 7.19 -7.66 -23.91
C TRP A 466 7.21 -8.13 -25.36
N ASP A 467 6.36 -9.09 -25.72
CA ASP A 467 6.16 -9.51 -27.14
C ASP A 467 5.74 -8.34 -28.04
N ARG A 468 5.21 -7.27 -27.45
CA ARG A 468 4.79 -6.04 -28.13
C ARG A 468 5.72 -4.86 -27.86
N LEU A 469 6.88 -5.09 -27.27
CA LEU A 469 7.86 -4.07 -26.88
C LEU A 469 7.24 -3.01 -25.93
N ALA A 470 6.30 -3.43 -25.07
CA ALA A 470 5.63 -2.60 -24.08
C ALA A 470 6.00 -3.04 -22.66
N GLU A 471 5.99 -2.08 -21.72
CA GLU A 471 6.38 -2.28 -20.33
C GLU A 471 5.59 -1.33 -19.41
N TYR A 472 5.49 -1.68 -18.12
CA TYR A 472 4.92 -0.82 -17.08
C TYR A 472 5.86 -0.67 -15.87
N GLY A 473 5.78 0.50 -15.22
CA GLY A 473 6.76 0.95 -14.24
C GLY A 473 6.54 0.50 -12.80
N HIS A 474 5.53 -0.34 -12.51
CA HIS A 474 5.21 -0.82 -11.15
C HIS A 474 5.33 -2.35 -11.04
N GLY A 475 5.18 -2.91 -9.84
CA GLY A 475 5.08 -4.36 -9.64
C GLY A 475 3.78 -4.91 -10.24
N THR A 476 3.77 -6.18 -10.60
CA THR A 476 2.55 -6.85 -11.08
C THR A 476 1.60 -7.22 -9.94
N GLY A 477 2.11 -7.24 -8.70
CA GLY A 477 1.25 -7.53 -7.56
C GLY A 477 1.97 -7.42 -6.23
N HIS A 478 1.17 -7.26 -5.19
CA HIS A 478 1.57 -7.17 -3.78
C HIS A 478 0.66 -8.02 -2.91
N GLY A 479 1.12 -8.37 -1.72
CA GLY A 479 0.25 -9.02 -0.73
C GLY A 479 -0.86 -8.08 -0.26
N VAL A 480 -1.96 -8.66 0.23
CA VAL A 480 -3.13 -7.94 0.75
C VAL A 480 -3.49 -8.44 2.13
N GLY A 481 -3.76 -7.51 3.05
CA GLY A 481 -4.12 -7.78 4.43
C GLY A 481 -5.54 -8.31 4.61
N TYR A 482 -5.80 -8.86 5.78
CA TYR A 482 -7.13 -9.27 6.22
C TYR A 482 -7.73 -8.20 7.14
N TYR A 483 -8.55 -7.31 6.60
CA TYR A 483 -9.02 -6.11 7.30
C TYR A 483 -7.83 -5.35 7.92
N LEU A 484 -6.81 -5.12 7.08
CA LEU A 484 -5.55 -4.44 7.38
C LEU A 484 -5.07 -3.69 6.13
N ASN A 485 -3.76 -3.52 5.99
CA ASN A 485 -3.18 -2.76 4.88
C ASN A 485 -3.52 -3.41 3.53
N VAL A 486 -3.91 -2.61 2.55
CA VAL A 486 -4.08 -3.07 1.16
C VAL A 486 -2.74 -3.55 0.61
N HIS A 487 -1.65 -2.85 0.89
CA HIS A 487 -0.30 -3.31 0.60
C HIS A 487 0.30 -4.01 1.81
N GLU A 488 0.38 -5.33 1.77
CA GLU A 488 0.93 -6.17 2.83
C GLU A 488 2.04 -7.09 2.29
N GLY A 489 3.18 -7.11 2.99
CA GLY A 489 4.23 -8.08 2.68
C GLY A 489 3.98 -9.48 3.28
N PRO A 490 4.91 -10.43 3.11
CA PRO A 490 6.24 -10.26 2.49
C PRO A 490 6.29 -10.50 0.98
N GLN A 491 5.25 -11.15 0.38
CA GLN A 491 5.26 -11.46 -1.05
C GLN A 491 5.01 -10.20 -1.90
N VAL A 492 5.74 -10.10 -3.00
CA VAL A 492 5.59 -9.09 -4.05
C VAL A 492 5.90 -9.70 -5.39
N ILE A 493 5.04 -9.51 -6.38
CA ILE A 493 5.28 -9.97 -7.75
C ILE A 493 5.90 -8.80 -8.53
N SER A 494 7.23 -8.72 -8.50
CA SER A 494 8.00 -7.69 -9.19
C SER A 494 9.42 -8.18 -9.44
N TYR A 495 9.85 -8.25 -10.71
CA TYR A 495 11.22 -8.66 -11.08
C TYR A 495 12.31 -7.70 -10.55
N ARG A 496 11.90 -6.51 -10.07
CA ARG A 496 12.80 -5.53 -9.44
C ARG A 496 13.04 -5.83 -7.96
N ALA A 497 12.21 -6.69 -7.35
CA ALA A 497 12.41 -7.11 -5.96
C ALA A 497 13.44 -8.25 -5.90
N VAL A 498 14.23 -8.25 -4.83
CA VAL A 498 15.24 -9.30 -4.62
C VAL A 498 14.55 -10.58 -4.13
N PRO A 499 14.71 -11.71 -4.82
CA PRO A 499 14.23 -12.99 -4.33
C PRO A 499 14.87 -13.34 -2.98
N ALA A 500 14.06 -13.68 -1.99
CA ALA A 500 14.49 -14.02 -0.64
C ALA A 500 13.62 -15.13 -0.05
N ALA A 501 14.10 -15.82 0.97
CA ALA A 501 13.36 -16.91 1.62
C ALA A 501 11.97 -16.47 2.12
N HIS A 502 11.85 -15.25 2.62
CA HIS A 502 10.59 -14.71 3.10
C HIS A 502 9.59 -14.34 1.99
N THR A 503 10.03 -14.21 0.72
CA THR A 503 9.14 -13.98 -0.42
C THR A 503 8.59 -15.28 -1.02
N ALA A 504 8.86 -16.44 -0.40
CA ALA A 504 8.40 -17.75 -0.83
C ALA A 504 6.86 -17.84 -0.80
N MET A 505 6.26 -18.18 -1.93
CA MET A 505 4.81 -18.34 -2.06
C MET A 505 4.31 -19.54 -1.24
N GLN A 506 3.32 -19.26 -0.38
CA GLN A 506 2.71 -20.26 0.51
C GLN A 506 1.19 -20.31 0.32
N PRO A 507 0.52 -21.41 0.67
CA PRO A 507 -0.94 -21.49 0.68
C PRO A 507 -1.56 -20.39 1.55
N GLY A 508 -2.70 -19.85 1.13
CA GLY A 508 -3.43 -18.81 1.86
C GLY A 508 -2.92 -17.38 1.66
N MET A 509 -1.80 -17.17 0.96
CA MET A 509 -1.36 -15.82 0.59
C MET A 509 -2.31 -15.21 -0.43
N ILE A 510 -2.80 -14.00 -0.13
CA ILE A 510 -3.61 -13.18 -1.06
C ILE A 510 -2.68 -12.17 -1.71
N THR A 511 -2.75 -12.06 -3.04
CA THR A 511 -1.87 -11.18 -3.81
C THR A 511 -2.69 -10.49 -4.90
N SER A 512 -2.40 -9.22 -5.21
CA SER A 512 -2.94 -8.56 -6.40
C SER A 512 -2.30 -9.12 -7.67
N ASN A 513 -3.05 -9.13 -8.75
CA ASN A 513 -2.61 -9.43 -10.11
C ASN A 513 -3.08 -8.29 -11.00
N GLU A 514 -2.22 -7.27 -11.17
CA GLU A 514 -2.55 -5.93 -11.67
C GLU A 514 -1.62 -5.43 -12.78
N PRO A 515 -1.35 -6.19 -13.84
CA PRO A 515 -0.55 -5.68 -14.95
C PRO A 515 -1.22 -4.45 -15.56
N GLY A 516 -0.40 -3.55 -16.12
CA GLY A 516 -0.89 -2.32 -16.72
C GLY A 516 -0.13 -1.93 -18.00
N LEU A 517 -0.63 -0.92 -18.69
CA LEU A 517 0.03 -0.27 -19.81
C LEU A 517 -0.39 1.20 -19.84
N TYR A 518 0.57 2.11 -19.86
CA TYR A 518 0.34 3.54 -19.71
C TYR A 518 0.96 4.31 -20.89
N ARG A 519 0.15 5.11 -21.56
CA ARG A 519 0.56 5.98 -22.67
C ARG A 519 0.51 7.43 -22.23
N PRO A 520 1.61 8.04 -21.79
CA PRO A 520 1.62 9.42 -21.29
C PRO A 520 0.89 10.39 -22.24
N GLY A 521 0.02 11.22 -21.66
CA GLY A 521 -0.81 12.18 -22.38
C GLY A 521 -1.95 11.58 -23.20
N ARG A 522 -2.18 10.25 -23.15
CA ARG A 522 -3.23 9.57 -23.94
C ARG A 522 -4.19 8.75 -23.09
N TRP A 523 -3.76 7.59 -22.56
CA TRP A 523 -4.58 6.70 -21.70
C TRP A 523 -3.72 5.77 -20.87
N GLY A 524 -4.32 5.21 -19.83
CA GLY A 524 -3.80 4.09 -19.06
C GLY A 524 -4.80 2.95 -18.98
N ILE A 525 -4.27 1.75 -18.88
CA ILE A 525 -5.04 0.51 -18.73
C ILE A 525 -4.40 -0.30 -17.61
N ARG A 526 -5.21 -0.73 -16.64
CA ARG A 526 -4.89 -1.74 -15.63
C ARG A 526 -6.10 -2.64 -15.49
N ILE A 527 -5.90 -3.95 -15.47
CA ILE A 527 -6.95 -4.94 -15.21
C ILE A 527 -6.47 -5.78 -14.07
N GLU A 528 -7.17 -5.72 -12.96
CA GLU A 528 -6.73 -6.28 -11.70
C GLU A 528 -7.77 -7.18 -11.07
N ASN A 529 -7.28 -8.27 -10.49
CA ASN A 529 -8.00 -9.11 -9.54
C ASN A 529 -7.09 -9.47 -8.35
N LEU A 530 -7.66 -9.63 -7.17
CA LEU A 530 -7.00 -10.33 -6.08
C LEU A 530 -7.08 -11.84 -6.32
N VAL A 531 -5.97 -12.52 -6.07
CA VAL A 531 -5.84 -13.96 -6.17
C VAL A 531 -5.30 -14.56 -4.87
N CYS A 532 -5.67 -15.82 -4.58
CA CYS A 532 -5.21 -16.53 -3.40
C CYS A 532 -4.50 -17.83 -3.79
N ASN A 533 -3.35 -18.10 -3.18
CA ASN A 533 -2.64 -19.36 -3.38
C ASN A 533 -3.42 -20.52 -2.80
N GLN A 534 -3.74 -21.50 -3.64
CA GLN A 534 -4.39 -22.77 -3.27
C GLN A 534 -3.51 -23.95 -3.71
N SER A 535 -3.72 -25.12 -3.10
CA SER A 535 -3.04 -26.34 -3.55
C SER A 535 -3.52 -26.72 -4.95
N ALA A 536 -2.57 -26.92 -5.87
CA ALA A 536 -2.82 -27.48 -7.20
C ALA A 536 -2.57 -28.99 -7.26
N GLY A 537 -2.12 -29.60 -6.15
CA GLY A 537 -1.78 -31.01 -6.03
C GLY A 537 -0.28 -31.25 -5.79
N GLU A 538 0.09 -32.53 -5.79
CA GLU A 538 1.46 -33.02 -5.56
C GLU A 538 1.87 -33.99 -6.67
N SER A 539 3.15 -34.02 -6.99
CA SER A 539 3.77 -34.93 -7.95
C SER A 539 5.14 -35.41 -7.43
N GLU A 540 5.86 -36.22 -8.23
CA GLU A 540 7.26 -36.57 -7.94
C GLU A 540 8.20 -35.36 -7.88
N PHE A 541 7.78 -34.18 -8.35
CA PHE A 541 8.53 -32.92 -8.31
C PHE A 541 8.15 -32.04 -7.10
N GLY A 542 7.27 -32.50 -6.21
CA GLY A 542 6.82 -31.82 -4.99
C GLY A 542 5.42 -31.21 -5.10
N GLU A 543 5.11 -30.35 -4.15
CA GLU A 543 3.83 -29.64 -4.05
C GLU A 543 3.76 -28.46 -5.03
N PHE A 544 2.61 -28.29 -5.67
CA PHE A 544 2.32 -27.16 -6.56
C PHE A 544 1.16 -26.33 -6.04
N LEU A 545 1.21 -25.04 -6.31
CA LEU A 545 0.17 -24.07 -6.04
C LEU A 545 -0.44 -23.56 -7.34
N GLU A 546 -1.69 -23.08 -7.26
CA GLU A 546 -2.39 -22.33 -8.29
C GLU A 546 -3.13 -21.16 -7.66
N PHE A 547 -3.61 -20.23 -8.49
CA PHE A 547 -4.35 -19.07 -8.02
C PHE A 547 -5.87 -19.30 -8.09
N GLU A 548 -6.56 -19.14 -6.95
CA GLU A 548 -8.00 -18.89 -6.89
C GLU A 548 -8.24 -17.40 -7.11
N THR A 549 -9.01 -17.01 -8.13
CA THR A 549 -9.42 -15.61 -8.30
C THR A 549 -10.50 -15.28 -7.27
N LEU A 550 -10.21 -14.31 -6.40
CA LEU A 550 -11.11 -13.87 -5.33
C LEU A 550 -12.05 -12.73 -5.78
N THR A 551 -11.54 -11.76 -6.55
CA THR A 551 -12.30 -10.60 -7.01
C THR A 551 -13.44 -11.03 -7.93
N LEU A 552 -14.64 -10.51 -7.66
CA LEU A 552 -15.88 -10.81 -8.39
C LEU A 552 -16.43 -9.54 -9.04
N CYS A 553 -16.03 -9.27 -10.27
CA CYS A 553 -16.57 -8.17 -11.07
C CYS A 553 -16.34 -8.49 -12.56
N PRO A 554 -17.34 -8.38 -13.43
CA PRO A 554 -17.14 -8.58 -14.87
C PRO A 554 -16.00 -7.73 -15.44
N ILE A 555 -15.26 -8.31 -16.38
CA ILE A 555 -14.27 -7.61 -17.21
C ILE A 555 -15.00 -7.09 -18.44
N ASP A 556 -14.84 -5.82 -18.79
CA ASP A 556 -15.50 -5.24 -19.96
C ASP A 556 -14.99 -5.90 -21.24
N MET A 557 -15.90 -6.43 -22.04
CA MET A 557 -15.59 -7.14 -23.27
C MET A 557 -15.58 -6.24 -24.53
N THR A 558 -16.06 -4.99 -24.41
CA THR A 558 -16.19 -4.05 -25.53
C THR A 558 -14.82 -3.66 -26.12
N CYS A 559 -13.79 -3.62 -25.25
CA CYS A 559 -12.43 -3.28 -25.63
C CYS A 559 -11.60 -4.50 -26.07
N ILE A 560 -12.15 -5.70 -26.14
CA ILE A 560 -11.40 -6.91 -26.49
C ILE A 560 -11.31 -7.08 -28.01
N GLN A 561 -10.11 -7.23 -28.51
CA GLN A 561 -9.85 -7.73 -29.86
C GLN A 561 -9.80 -9.26 -29.86
N GLY A 562 -10.91 -9.91 -30.19
CA GLY A 562 -11.05 -11.37 -30.08
C GLY A 562 -10.01 -12.16 -30.89
N SER A 563 -9.54 -11.62 -32.03
CA SER A 563 -8.50 -12.25 -32.85
C SER A 563 -7.13 -12.38 -32.15
N GLN A 564 -6.89 -11.62 -31.08
CA GLN A 564 -5.63 -11.68 -30.31
C GLN A 564 -5.68 -12.68 -29.16
N LEU A 565 -6.87 -13.09 -28.74
CA LEU A 565 -7.01 -14.07 -27.67
C LEU A 565 -6.89 -15.50 -28.22
N ARG A 566 -6.18 -16.35 -27.49
CA ARG A 566 -6.16 -17.80 -27.70
C ARG A 566 -7.46 -18.42 -27.16
N ASP A 567 -7.77 -19.65 -27.61
CA ASP A 567 -8.95 -20.38 -27.15
C ASP A 567 -8.94 -20.63 -25.64
N ASP A 568 -7.77 -20.90 -25.07
CA ASP A 568 -7.59 -21.13 -23.64
C ASP A 568 -7.75 -19.84 -22.80
N GLU A 569 -7.44 -18.67 -23.37
CA GLU A 569 -7.68 -17.35 -22.73
C GLU A 569 -9.17 -17.00 -22.77
N ILE A 570 -9.85 -17.29 -23.89
CA ILE A 570 -11.31 -17.14 -24.00
C ILE A 570 -12.03 -18.09 -23.01
N ALA A 571 -11.59 -19.33 -22.94
CA ALA A 571 -12.14 -20.30 -22.00
C ALA A 571 -12.00 -19.82 -20.55
N TRP A 572 -10.85 -19.27 -20.15
CA TRP A 572 -10.65 -18.70 -18.84
C TRP A 572 -11.59 -17.52 -18.57
N LEU A 573 -11.69 -16.57 -19.50
CA LEU A 573 -12.57 -15.39 -19.36
C LEU A 573 -14.03 -15.81 -19.17
N ASN A 574 -14.50 -16.75 -19.98
CA ASN A 574 -15.87 -17.25 -19.89
C ASN A 574 -16.14 -18.00 -18.57
N ALA A 575 -15.19 -18.82 -18.11
CA ALA A 575 -15.30 -19.50 -16.82
C ALA A 575 -15.30 -18.50 -15.66
N TYR A 576 -14.46 -17.46 -15.71
CA TYR A 576 -14.45 -16.38 -14.72
C TYR A 576 -15.80 -15.64 -14.69
N HIS A 577 -16.34 -15.23 -15.85
CA HIS A 577 -17.63 -14.57 -15.92
C HIS A 577 -18.78 -15.46 -15.43
N GLN A 578 -18.73 -16.76 -15.71
CA GLN A 578 -19.72 -17.71 -15.21
C GLN A 578 -19.69 -17.78 -13.67
N GLU A 579 -18.48 -17.84 -13.07
CA GLU A 579 -18.33 -17.85 -11.60
C GLU A 579 -18.80 -16.55 -10.98
N VAL A 580 -18.43 -15.40 -11.56
CA VAL A 580 -18.91 -14.07 -11.14
C VAL A 580 -20.44 -14.02 -11.15
N CYS A 581 -21.07 -14.45 -12.25
CA CYS A 581 -22.54 -14.49 -12.37
C CYS A 581 -23.16 -15.41 -11.32
N ARG A 582 -22.64 -16.63 -11.17
CA ARG A 582 -23.14 -17.63 -10.22
C ARG A 582 -23.15 -17.11 -8.78
N ARG A 583 -22.07 -16.40 -8.37
CA ARG A 583 -21.91 -15.91 -6.98
C ARG A 583 -22.66 -14.62 -6.72
N LEU A 584 -22.74 -13.71 -7.70
CA LEU A 584 -23.32 -12.38 -7.49
C LEU A 584 -24.81 -12.30 -7.81
N ALA A 585 -25.34 -13.10 -8.75
CA ALA A 585 -26.75 -13.03 -9.12
C ALA A 585 -27.74 -13.19 -7.93
N PRO A 586 -27.48 -14.06 -6.94
CA PRO A 586 -28.34 -14.17 -5.76
C PRO A 586 -28.33 -12.95 -4.83
N ARG A 587 -27.35 -12.05 -4.99
CA ARG A 587 -27.16 -10.85 -4.15
C ARG A 587 -27.67 -9.56 -4.79
N LEU A 588 -28.13 -9.63 -6.03
CA LEU A 588 -28.51 -8.49 -6.84
C LEU A 588 -29.96 -8.54 -7.25
N SER A 589 -30.53 -7.38 -7.53
CA SER A 589 -31.86 -7.20 -8.10
C SER A 589 -31.88 -6.00 -9.05
N GLY A 590 -32.95 -5.79 -9.79
CA GLY A 590 -33.14 -4.62 -10.63
C GLY A 590 -32.03 -4.42 -11.68
N GLU A 591 -31.58 -3.19 -11.82
CA GLU A 591 -30.60 -2.78 -12.83
C GLU A 591 -29.20 -3.45 -12.64
N GLY A 592 -28.76 -3.62 -11.41
CA GLY A 592 -27.48 -4.30 -11.11
C GLY A 592 -27.49 -5.76 -11.54
N LEU A 593 -28.60 -6.49 -11.34
CA LEU A 593 -28.75 -7.86 -11.83
C LEU A 593 -28.80 -7.91 -13.35
N ALA A 594 -29.60 -7.03 -13.97
CA ALA A 594 -29.70 -6.97 -15.43
C ALA A 594 -28.34 -6.68 -16.08
N TRP A 595 -27.57 -5.75 -15.51
CA TRP A 595 -26.22 -5.42 -15.95
C TRP A 595 -25.28 -6.63 -15.82
N LEU A 596 -25.27 -7.30 -14.65
CA LEU A 596 -24.45 -8.50 -14.41
C LEU A 596 -24.73 -9.58 -15.47
N LEU A 597 -26.01 -9.92 -15.69
CA LEU A 597 -26.41 -10.95 -16.65
C LEU A 597 -26.02 -10.59 -18.09
N GLN A 598 -26.02 -9.31 -18.44
CA GLN A 598 -25.59 -8.84 -19.74
C GLN A 598 -24.07 -8.93 -19.90
N ARG A 599 -23.30 -8.51 -18.87
CA ARG A 599 -21.84 -8.39 -18.92
C ARG A 599 -21.10 -9.71 -18.68
N THR A 600 -21.82 -10.74 -18.23
CA THR A 600 -21.27 -12.10 -18.06
C THR A 600 -21.68 -13.10 -19.13
N ARG A 601 -22.27 -12.63 -20.24
CA ARG A 601 -22.52 -13.48 -21.41
C ARG A 601 -21.21 -14.04 -21.96
N PRO A 602 -21.22 -15.29 -22.49
CA PRO A 602 -20.01 -15.84 -23.08
C PRO A 602 -19.44 -14.95 -24.18
N PHE A 603 -18.15 -14.68 -24.10
CA PHE A 603 -17.40 -14.02 -25.15
C PHE A 603 -17.19 -15.00 -26.31
N THR A 604 -17.51 -14.56 -27.51
CA THR A 604 -17.21 -15.27 -28.77
C THR A 604 -16.45 -14.32 -29.70
N ARG A 605 -15.54 -14.86 -30.53
CA ARG A 605 -14.77 -14.08 -31.52
C ARG A 605 -15.66 -13.41 -32.54
#